data_a1fcba2065167a8be112f52d79e8112a
#
_entry.id   a1fcba2065167a8be112f52d79e8112a
#
_cell.length_a   1.000
_cell.length_b   1.000
_cell.length_c   1.000
_cell.angle_alpha   90.00
_cell.angle_beta   90.00
_cell.angle_gamma   90.00
#
_symmetry.space_group_name_H-M   'P 1'
#
loop_
_entity.id
_entity.type
_entity.pdbx_description
1 polymer ?
#
loop_
_entity_poly.entity_id
_entity_poly.type
_entity_poly.pdbx_seq_one_letter_code
_entity_poly.pdbx_strand_id
1 'polypeptide(L)'
;MTVLPVARYPLIDVLKALAAQFIVLHHFSVYGPVSEALHDALPEVMGDLYEHGLLAVQVFFVVGGFLAARGSSSSIGTWRSPSVAIFKRYARLLLPYLCALSIVVLCMAWVRPWLTADLAAPLPGWGQWLAHLTMTQSILEMESLSAGVWYVAMDFQLFALLSLLLWLCGGGHTRRAQTAVALLCMASLLVFNRQAEFDSWAVYFFGAYGLGALAWWARKTGQTERPITPAFYARALFVWTVAFGLVTLAVDFRLRVALAIGVALTLVVWGTASSQRTVSRSKTPFIIKTLSEQSYALFLLHFPVLLLVNAAFTRFGFTAETATTTSALSWGIAGWAASLWAANLFYRWIESPVAPWRGVLRGVLGSR
;
A
#
# COMPACT_ATOMS: atom_id res chain seq x y z
N MET A 1 -11.73 9.58 -29.70
CA MET A 1 -12.27 8.63 -28.71
C MET A 1 -12.17 9.26 -27.32
N THR A 2 -13.28 9.74 -26.82
CA THR A 2 -13.37 10.28 -25.43
C THR A 2 -13.15 9.14 -24.46
N VAL A 3 -12.04 9.18 -23.74
CA VAL A 3 -11.73 8.24 -22.66
C VAL A 3 -12.76 8.51 -21.56
N LEU A 4 -13.72 7.60 -21.38
CA LEU A 4 -14.66 7.66 -20.27
C LEU A 4 -13.87 7.75 -18.95
N PRO A 5 -14.21 8.69 -18.07
CA PRO A 5 -13.49 8.83 -16.80
C PRO A 5 -13.64 7.52 -16.00
N VAL A 6 -12.50 6.99 -15.55
CA VAL A 6 -12.46 5.80 -14.69
C VAL A 6 -13.28 6.09 -13.44
N ALA A 7 -14.34 5.28 -13.19
CA ALA A 7 -15.19 5.45 -12.03
C ALA A 7 -14.35 5.47 -10.75
N ARG A 8 -14.41 6.57 -10.00
CA ARG A 8 -13.74 6.74 -8.70
C ARG A 8 -14.62 6.18 -7.59
N TYR A 9 -13.97 5.70 -6.57
CA TYR A 9 -14.62 5.21 -5.35
C TYR A 9 -14.24 6.14 -4.19
N PRO A 10 -15.12 7.05 -3.75
CA PRO A 10 -14.82 8.00 -2.67
C PRO A 10 -14.34 7.32 -1.39
N LEU A 11 -14.90 6.17 -1.05
CA LEU A 11 -14.46 5.38 0.10
C LEU A 11 -12.99 4.94 -0.01
N ILE A 12 -12.56 4.49 -1.19
CA ILE A 12 -11.15 4.10 -1.42
C ILE A 12 -10.24 5.32 -1.28
N ASP A 13 -10.67 6.49 -1.73
CA ASP A 13 -9.90 7.72 -1.56
C ASP A 13 -9.77 8.08 -0.06
N VAL A 14 -10.82 7.95 0.74
CA VAL A 14 -10.77 8.16 2.19
C VAL A 14 -9.85 7.14 2.87
N LEU A 15 -10.03 5.86 2.59
CA LEU A 15 -9.22 4.78 3.17
C LEU A 15 -7.72 4.98 2.88
N LYS A 16 -7.36 5.28 1.65
CA LYS A 16 -5.96 5.54 1.25
C LYS A 16 -5.39 6.79 1.92
N ALA A 17 -6.17 7.88 1.94
CA ALA A 17 -5.74 9.12 2.56
C ALA A 17 -5.44 8.93 4.05
N LEU A 18 -6.37 8.32 4.80
CA LEU A 18 -6.19 8.06 6.23
C LEU A 18 -5.04 7.09 6.50
N ALA A 19 -5.02 5.95 5.81
CA ALA A 19 -3.97 4.95 6.00
C ALA A 19 -2.57 5.52 5.75
N ALA A 20 -2.41 6.38 4.72
CA ALA A 20 -1.13 7.04 4.45
C ALA A 20 -0.69 7.95 5.61
N GLN A 21 -1.63 8.69 6.25
CA GLN A 21 -1.29 9.52 7.41
C GLN A 21 -0.85 8.67 8.60
N PHE A 22 -1.57 7.57 8.91
CA PHE A 22 -1.19 6.68 10.00
C PHE A 22 0.20 6.08 9.83
N ILE A 23 0.59 5.71 8.59
CA ILE A 23 1.94 5.21 8.31
C ILE A 23 3.01 6.28 8.55
N VAL A 24 2.77 7.51 8.10
CA VAL A 24 3.73 8.60 8.34
C VAL A 24 3.86 8.88 9.83
N LEU A 25 2.75 9.00 10.55
CA LEU A 25 2.75 9.25 12.00
C LEU A 25 3.40 8.09 12.77
N HIS A 26 3.17 6.83 12.35
CA HIS A 26 3.87 5.68 12.90
C HIS A 26 5.39 5.84 12.76
N HIS A 27 5.90 6.19 11.57
CA HIS A 27 7.35 6.34 11.41
C HIS A 27 7.92 7.53 12.21
N PHE A 28 7.14 8.58 12.45
CA PHE A 28 7.50 9.64 13.40
C PHE A 28 7.46 9.20 14.87
N SER A 29 6.78 8.10 15.21
CA SER A 29 6.84 7.50 16.54
C SER A 29 7.93 6.44 16.71
N VAL A 30 8.63 6.06 15.62
CA VAL A 30 9.63 4.97 15.63
C VAL A 30 11.06 5.50 15.51
N TYR A 31 11.32 6.51 14.66
CA TYR A 31 12.66 6.80 14.18
C TYR A 31 13.20 8.15 14.65
N GLY A 32 14.28 8.09 15.44
CA GLY A 32 15.18 9.20 15.69
C GLY A 32 14.83 10.12 16.86
N PRO A 33 15.67 11.11 17.16
CA PRO A 33 15.55 11.94 18.35
C PRO A 33 14.27 12.78 18.43
N VAL A 34 13.65 13.11 17.30
CA VAL A 34 12.31 13.76 17.30
C VAL A 34 11.25 12.78 17.82
N SER A 35 11.34 11.49 17.47
CA SER A 35 10.45 10.45 18.00
C SER A 35 10.58 10.33 19.51
N GLU A 36 11.81 10.28 20.05
CA GLU A 36 12.07 10.22 21.48
C GLU A 36 11.47 11.42 22.21
N ALA A 37 11.70 12.64 21.73
CA ALA A 37 11.12 13.86 22.28
C ALA A 37 9.59 13.89 22.20
N LEU A 38 8.99 13.31 21.15
CA LEU A 38 7.54 13.18 21.02
C LEU A 38 6.96 12.14 22.01
N HIS A 39 7.68 11.03 22.28
CA HIS A 39 7.29 10.07 23.30
C HIS A 39 7.29 10.68 24.69
N ASP A 40 8.27 11.52 25.02
CA ASP A 40 8.31 12.24 26.29
C ASP A 40 7.15 13.25 26.42
N ALA A 41 6.78 13.90 25.29
CA ALA A 41 5.71 14.90 25.25
C ALA A 41 4.30 14.29 25.26
N LEU A 42 4.08 13.17 24.60
CA LEU A 42 2.78 12.51 24.36
C LEU A 42 2.92 10.97 24.44
N PRO A 43 3.27 10.39 25.61
CA PRO A 43 3.64 8.97 25.71
C PRO A 43 2.54 8.01 25.25
N GLU A 44 1.29 8.24 25.61
CA GLU A 44 0.16 7.37 25.23
C GLU A 44 -0.08 7.41 23.72
N VAL A 45 -0.13 8.60 23.10
CA VAL A 45 -0.40 8.76 21.68
C VAL A 45 0.72 8.19 20.84
N MET A 46 1.98 8.44 21.22
CA MET A 46 3.14 7.91 20.51
C MET A 46 3.27 6.40 20.70
N GLY A 47 2.96 5.88 21.89
CA GLY A 47 2.89 4.44 22.15
C GLY A 47 1.86 3.74 21.26
N ASP A 48 0.64 4.28 21.19
CA ASP A 48 -0.41 3.74 20.31
C ASP A 48 -0.02 3.79 18.83
N LEU A 49 0.60 4.88 18.38
CA LEU A 49 1.08 4.99 17.01
C LEU A 49 2.23 4.02 16.72
N TYR A 50 3.13 3.82 17.67
CA TYR A 50 4.23 2.87 17.57
C TYR A 50 3.72 1.43 17.42
N GLU A 51 2.78 1.01 18.27
CA GLU A 51 2.25 -0.35 18.27
C GLU A 51 1.29 -0.65 17.11
N HIS A 52 0.46 0.33 16.74
CA HIS A 52 -0.68 0.08 15.87
C HIS A 52 -0.62 0.80 14.52
N GLY A 53 0.18 1.85 14.37
CA GLY A 53 0.16 2.67 13.16
C GLY A 53 0.54 1.90 11.88
N LEU A 54 1.47 0.95 11.97
CA LEU A 54 1.87 0.11 10.84
C LEU A 54 0.73 -0.80 10.34
N LEU A 55 -0.28 -1.09 11.18
CA LEU A 55 -1.44 -1.88 10.77
C LEU A 55 -2.22 -1.24 9.60
N ALA A 56 -2.09 0.07 9.40
CA ALA A 56 -2.69 0.77 8.27
C ALA A 56 -2.24 0.22 6.90
N VAL A 57 -1.11 -0.50 6.82
CA VAL A 57 -0.67 -1.23 5.63
C VAL A 57 -1.72 -2.26 5.17
N GLN A 58 -2.48 -2.86 6.08
CA GLN A 58 -3.53 -3.83 5.74
C GLN A 58 -4.63 -3.20 4.89
N VAL A 59 -4.94 -1.92 5.14
CA VAL A 59 -5.90 -1.15 4.32
C VAL A 59 -5.43 -1.08 2.87
N PHE A 60 -4.15 -0.80 2.66
CA PHE A 60 -3.57 -0.73 1.32
C PHE A 60 -3.56 -2.10 0.63
N PHE A 61 -3.27 -3.19 1.34
CA PHE A 61 -3.33 -4.54 0.76
C PHE A 61 -4.75 -4.92 0.33
N VAL A 62 -5.76 -4.68 1.17
CA VAL A 62 -7.16 -4.95 0.81
C VAL A 62 -7.59 -4.09 -0.38
N VAL A 63 -7.31 -2.79 -0.37
CA VAL A 63 -7.61 -1.89 -1.48
C VAL A 63 -6.85 -2.28 -2.74
N GLY A 64 -5.58 -2.69 -2.61
CA GLY A 64 -4.74 -3.19 -3.70
C GLY A 64 -5.36 -4.41 -4.38
N GLY A 65 -5.75 -5.41 -3.61
CA GLY A 65 -6.44 -6.61 -4.10
C GLY A 65 -7.78 -6.31 -4.78
N PHE A 66 -8.58 -5.43 -4.18
CA PHE A 66 -9.85 -4.97 -4.77
C PHE A 66 -9.64 -4.30 -6.15
N LEU A 67 -8.68 -3.40 -6.26
CA LEU A 67 -8.38 -2.70 -7.50
C LEU A 67 -7.73 -3.62 -8.55
N ALA A 68 -6.90 -4.58 -8.14
CA ALA A 68 -6.31 -5.57 -9.02
C ALA A 68 -7.38 -6.49 -9.63
N ALA A 69 -8.30 -7.01 -8.82
CA ALA A 69 -9.42 -7.82 -9.28
C ALA A 69 -10.35 -7.03 -10.22
N ARG A 70 -10.59 -5.74 -9.93
CA ARG A 70 -11.31 -4.84 -10.83
C ARG A 70 -10.63 -4.71 -12.18
N GLY A 71 -9.32 -4.48 -12.18
CA GLY A 71 -8.52 -4.36 -13.41
C GLY A 71 -8.59 -5.63 -14.26
N SER A 72 -8.58 -6.80 -13.63
CA SER A 72 -8.69 -8.10 -14.30
C SER A 72 -10.07 -8.34 -14.93
N SER A 73 -11.13 -7.84 -14.30
CA SER A 73 -12.51 -8.03 -14.76
C SER A 73 -12.88 -7.14 -15.95
N SER A 74 -12.24 -5.98 -16.11
CA SER A 74 -12.54 -5.01 -17.17
C SER A 74 -11.85 -5.32 -18.52
N SER A 75 -10.88 -6.22 -18.54
CA SER A 75 -10.06 -6.51 -19.71
C SER A 75 -10.36 -7.89 -20.30
N ILE A 76 -11.61 -8.09 -20.73
CA ILE A 76 -12.00 -9.28 -21.49
C ILE A 76 -11.14 -9.32 -22.77
N GLY A 77 -10.12 -10.17 -22.78
CA GLY A 77 -9.23 -10.40 -23.94
C GLY A 77 -7.76 -9.96 -23.80
N THR A 78 -7.41 -9.11 -22.84
CA THR A 78 -6.01 -8.62 -22.66
C THR A 78 -5.19 -9.39 -21.63
N TRP A 79 -5.79 -10.31 -20.89
CA TRP A 79 -5.11 -11.19 -19.92
C TRP A 79 -4.54 -12.47 -20.58
N ARG A 80 -4.20 -12.38 -21.87
CA ARG A 80 -3.55 -13.51 -22.56
C ARG A 80 -2.17 -13.85 -22.01
N SER A 81 -1.52 -12.89 -21.33
CA SER A 81 -0.24 -13.12 -20.68
C SER A 81 -0.14 -12.34 -19.35
N PRO A 82 0.09 -13.01 -18.22
CA PRO A 82 0.30 -12.35 -16.92
C PRO A 82 1.57 -11.50 -16.93
N SER A 83 2.58 -11.87 -17.72
CA SER A 83 3.84 -11.13 -17.84
C SER A 83 3.61 -9.69 -18.30
N VAL A 84 2.69 -9.46 -19.24
CA VAL A 84 2.36 -8.09 -19.69
C VAL A 84 1.73 -7.25 -18.59
N ALA A 85 0.82 -7.83 -17.79
CA ALA A 85 0.19 -7.11 -16.67
C ALA A 85 1.22 -6.80 -15.57
N ILE A 86 2.05 -7.78 -15.21
CA ILE A 86 3.11 -7.66 -14.22
C ILE A 86 4.14 -6.62 -14.68
N PHE A 87 4.60 -6.69 -15.93
CA PHE A 87 5.57 -5.74 -16.48
C PHE A 87 5.00 -4.30 -16.50
N LYS A 88 3.73 -4.11 -16.89
CA LYS A 88 3.10 -2.77 -16.86
C LYS A 88 3.03 -2.20 -15.46
N ARG A 89 2.76 -3.04 -14.44
CA ARG A 89 2.77 -2.60 -13.04
C ARG A 89 4.17 -2.27 -12.59
N TYR A 90 5.13 -3.14 -12.85
CA TYR A 90 6.55 -2.91 -12.57
C TYR A 90 7.06 -1.60 -13.16
N ALA A 91 6.90 -1.40 -14.45
CA ALA A 91 7.35 -0.19 -15.15
C ALA A 91 6.70 1.10 -14.59
N ARG A 92 5.45 1.00 -14.11
CA ARG A 92 4.77 2.13 -13.48
C ARG A 92 5.35 2.49 -12.12
N LEU A 93 5.73 1.49 -11.33
CA LEU A 93 6.27 1.68 -9.97
C LEU A 93 7.74 2.05 -10.00
N LEU A 94 8.51 1.49 -10.94
CA LEU A 94 9.96 1.49 -10.93
C LEU A 94 10.58 2.90 -10.94
N LEU A 95 10.17 3.78 -11.85
CA LEU A 95 10.83 5.08 -11.97
C LEU A 95 10.65 5.96 -10.72
N PRO A 96 9.42 6.18 -10.20
CA PRO A 96 9.27 6.90 -8.94
C PRO A 96 10.00 6.22 -7.78
N TYR A 97 9.98 4.88 -7.73
CA TYR A 97 10.67 4.09 -6.71
C TYR A 97 12.19 4.33 -6.71
N LEU A 98 12.84 4.23 -7.87
CA LEU A 98 14.29 4.45 -8.00
C LEU A 98 14.68 5.91 -7.71
N CYS A 99 13.88 6.88 -8.15
CA CYS A 99 14.09 8.30 -7.81
C CYS A 99 14.05 8.51 -6.29
N ALA A 100 13.06 7.92 -5.61
CA ALA A 100 12.95 8.04 -4.16
C ALA A 100 14.12 7.35 -3.44
N LEU A 101 14.53 6.15 -3.86
CA LEU A 101 15.70 5.46 -3.30
C LEU A 101 16.97 6.30 -3.45
N SER A 102 17.16 6.91 -4.61
CA SER A 102 18.32 7.81 -4.84
C SER A 102 18.27 9.00 -3.88
N ILE A 103 17.10 9.59 -3.67
CA ILE A 103 16.91 10.69 -2.70
C ILE A 103 17.24 10.21 -1.28
N VAL A 104 16.75 9.03 -0.89
CA VAL A 104 17.05 8.46 0.45
C VAL A 104 18.55 8.29 0.64
N VAL A 105 19.25 7.66 -0.30
CA VAL A 105 20.69 7.43 -0.22
C VAL A 105 21.48 8.74 -0.13
N LEU A 106 21.09 9.74 -0.90
CA LEU A 106 21.69 11.08 -0.83
C LEU A 106 21.41 11.76 0.51
N CYS A 107 20.18 11.66 1.02
CA CYS A 107 19.84 12.18 2.34
C CYS A 107 20.65 11.48 3.44
N MET A 108 20.72 10.15 3.43
CA MET A 108 21.54 9.38 4.39
C MET A 108 23.01 9.81 4.37
N ALA A 109 23.60 9.95 3.18
CA ALA A 109 24.98 10.41 3.05
C ALA A 109 25.19 11.82 3.63
N TRP A 110 24.20 12.70 3.46
CA TRP A 110 24.27 14.08 3.93
C TRP A 110 24.06 14.22 5.45
N VAL A 111 23.15 13.42 6.05
CA VAL A 111 22.76 13.54 7.46
C VAL A 111 23.69 12.80 8.44
N ARG A 112 24.59 11.95 7.96
CA ARG A 112 25.53 11.16 8.78
C ARG A 112 26.28 11.90 9.88
N PRO A 113 26.70 13.17 9.70
CA PRO A 113 27.40 13.89 10.77
C PRO A 113 26.52 14.16 12.00
N TRP A 114 25.20 14.06 11.87
CA TRP A 114 24.23 14.44 12.92
C TRP A 114 23.37 13.29 13.42
N LEU A 115 23.36 12.15 12.72
CA LEU A 115 22.52 11.00 13.07
C LEU A 115 23.35 9.75 13.27
N THR A 116 22.84 8.83 14.09
CA THR A 116 23.44 7.51 14.35
C THR A 116 23.46 6.64 13.10
N ALA A 117 24.34 5.63 13.08
CA ALA A 117 24.44 4.68 11.97
C ALA A 117 23.15 3.89 11.74
N ASP A 118 22.35 3.67 12.79
CA ASP A 118 21.05 2.97 12.68
C ASP A 118 20.03 3.75 11.85
N LEU A 119 20.11 5.08 11.86
CA LEU A 119 19.25 5.96 11.06
C LEU A 119 19.85 6.30 9.70
N ALA A 120 21.18 6.51 9.66
CA ALA A 120 21.92 6.89 8.46
C ALA A 120 22.86 5.74 8.03
N ALA A 121 22.26 4.64 7.56
CA ALA A 121 22.97 3.44 7.15
C ALA A 121 24.10 3.72 6.13
N PRO A 122 25.12 2.83 6.02
CA PRO A 122 26.16 2.92 5.02
C PRO A 122 25.62 2.98 3.59
N LEU A 123 26.44 3.47 2.66
CA LEU A 123 26.06 3.47 1.23
C LEU A 123 25.79 2.04 0.77
N PRO A 124 24.69 1.82 0.04
CA PRO A 124 24.32 0.48 -0.41
C PRO A 124 25.32 -0.09 -1.41
N GLY A 125 25.60 -1.39 -1.27
CA GLY A 125 26.35 -2.14 -2.26
C GLY A 125 25.52 -2.47 -3.50
N TRP A 126 26.19 -2.92 -4.57
CA TRP A 126 25.52 -3.29 -5.82
C TRP A 126 24.46 -4.39 -5.66
N GLY A 127 24.69 -5.37 -4.78
CA GLY A 127 23.72 -6.42 -4.49
C GLY A 127 22.41 -5.86 -3.90
N GLN A 128 22.51 -4.90 -2.98
CA GLN A 128 21.37 -4.23 -2.39
C GLN A 128 20.61 -3.39 -3.41
N TRP A 129 21.31 -2.65 -4.30
CA TRP A 129 20.66 -1.94 -5.42
C TRP A 129 19.92 -2.89 -6.37
N LEU A 130 20.51 -4.03 -6.74
CA LEU A 130 19.89 -5.04 -7.59
C LEU A 130 18.66 -5.67 -6.93
N ALA A 131 18.72 -5.96 -5.64
CA ALA A 131 17.58 -6.48 -4.87
C ALA A 131 16.41 -5.49 -4.85
N HIS A 132 16.69 -4.20 -4.67
CA HIS A 132 15.66 -3.16 -4.74
C HIS A 132 15.14 -2.96 -6.17
N LEU A 133 16.02 -2.98 -7.18
CA LEU A 133 15.62 -2.88 -8.59
C LEU A 133 14.63 -3.98 -8.97
N THR A 134 14.84 -5.21 -8.49
CA THR A 134 13.95 -6.35 -8.74
C THR A 134 12.77 -6.43 -7.78
N MET A 135 12.71 -5.54 -6.77
CA MET A 135 11.69 -5.55 -5.70
C MET A 135 11.67 -6.89 -4.93
N THR A 136 12.86 -7.48 -4.71
CA THR A 136 13.05 -8.77 -4.02
C THR A 136 13.89 -8.65 -2.75
N GLN A 137 14.17 -7.43 -2.27
CA GLN A 137 15.05 -7.19 -1.13
C GLN A 137 14.63 -7.97 0.13
N SER A 138 13.32 -8.05 0.42
CA SER A 138 12.83 -8.80 1.58
C SER A 138 13.05 -10.32 1.43
N ILE A 139 12.84 -10.87 0.23
CA ILE A 139 13.06 -12.31 -0.04
C ILE A 139 14.54 -12.68 0.04
N LEU A 140 15.43 -11.75 -0.35
CA LEU A 140 16.87 -11.93 -0.32
C LEU A 140 17.48 -11.53 1.04
N GLU A 141 16.65 -11.25 2.04
CA GLU A 141 17.05 -10.81 3.39
C GLU A 141 18.00 -9.60 3.37
N MET A 142 17.83 -8.74 2.36
CA MET A 142 18.58 -7.50 2.25
C MET A 142 17.85 -6.37 2.95
N GLU A 143 18.57 -5.61 3.74
CA GLU A 143 18.04 -4.48 4.49
C GLU A 143 17.40 -3.45 3.54
N SER A 144 16.22 -2.97 3.91
CA SER A 144 15.49 -1.98 3.13
C SER A 144 16.13 -0.60 3.24
N LEU A 145 16.40 0.05 2.10
CA LEU A 145 17.00 1.38 2.04
C LEU A 145 16.09 2.50 2.60
N SER A 146 14.84 2.21 2.85
CA SER A 146 13.88 3.16 3.39
C SER A 146 12.75 2.41 4.09
N ALA A 147 12.21 2.99 5.15
CA ALA A 147 11.16 2.39 5.95
C ALA A 147 9.86 2.05 5.19
N GLY A 148 9.55 2.75 4.10
CA GLY A 148 8.32 2.51 3.33
C GLY A 148 8.47 1.54 2.15
N VAL A 149 9.70 1.28 1.67
CA VAL A 149 9.89 0.61 0.37
C VAL A 149 9.62 -0.90 0.38
N TRP A 150 9.69 -1.55 1.54
CA TRP A 150 9.30 -2.95 1.67
C TRP A 150 7.84 -3.20 1.25
N TYR A 151 6.93 -2.26 1.60
CA TYR A 151 5.53 -2.33 1.20
C TYR A 151 5.37 -2.29 -0.32
N VAL A 152 6.12 -1.45 -1.02
CA VAL A 152 6.04 -1.32 -2.49
C VAL A 152 6.43 -2.63 -3.17
N ALA A 153 7.51 -3.26 -2.70
CA ALA A 153 7.94 -4.57 -3.17
C ALA A 153 6.88 -5.64 -2.89
N MET A 154 6.32 -5.64 -1.68
CA MET A 154 5.29 -6.60 -1.28
C MET A 154 3.99 -6.41 -2.09
N ASP A 155 3.51 -5.18 -2.30
CA ASP A 155 2.34 -4.90 -3.14
C ASP A 155 2.55 -5.34 -4.59
N PHE A 156 3.76 -5.16 -5.13
CA PHE A 156 4.12 -5.66 -6.45
C PHE A 156 4.09 -7.20 -6.52
N GLN A 157 4.68 -7.87 -5.53
CA GLN A 157 4.71 -9.35 -5.44
C GLN A 157 3.29 -9.93 -5.28
N LEU A 158 2.45 -9.32 -4.43
CA LEU A 158 1.04 -9.69 -4.27
C LEU A 158 0.24 -9.55 -5.57
N PHE A 159 0.47 -8.46 -6.31
CA PHE A 159 -0.13 -8.27 -7.62
C PHE A 159 0.34 -9.33 -8.63
N ALA A 160 1.63 -9.65 -8.64
CA ALA A 160 2.19 -10.68 -9.50
C ALA A 160 1.62 -12.06 -9.18
N LEU A 161 1.56 -12.41 -7.90
CA LEU A 161 0.97 -13.67 -7.41
C LEU A 161 -0.50 -13.81 -7.81
N LEU A 162 -1.31 -12.76 -7.55
CA LEU A 162 -2.71 -12.75 -7.98
C LEU A 162 -2.83 -12.88 -9.50
N SER A 163 -2.01 -12.15 -10.28
CA SER A 163 -2.06 -12.19 -11.74
C SER A 163 -1.75 -13.58 -12.30
N LEU A 164 -0.73 -14.25 -11.75
CA LEU A 164 -0.37 -15.62 -12.10
C LEU A 164 -1.49 -16.60 -11.74
N LEU A 165 -2.03 -16.51 -10.53
CA LEU A 165 -3.12 -17.37 -10.07
C LEU A 165 -4.36 -17.25 -10.95
N LEU A 166 -4.76 -16.03 -11.29
CA LEU A 166 -5.88 -15.77 -12.19
C LEU A 166 -5.65 -16.33 -13.59
N TRP A 167 -4.43 -16.20 -14.12
CA TRP A 167 -4.08 -16.75 -15.43
C TRP A 167 -4.12 -18.28 -15.45
N LEU A 168 -3.52 -18.94 -14.45
CA LEU A 168 -3.53 -20.41 -14.31
C LEU A 168 -4.95 -20.98 -14.22
N CYS A 169 -5.89 -20.21 -13.64
CA CYS A 169 -7.27 -20.62 -13.47
C CYS A 169 -8.23 -20.16 -14.58
N GLY A 170 -7.71 -19.62 -15.69
CA GLY A 170 -8.51 -19.21 -16.86
C GLY A 170 -9.15 -17.83 -16.77
N GLY A 171 -8.65 -16.95 -15.89
CA GLY A 171 -9.07 -15.55 -15.76
C GLY A 171 -9.90 -15.24 -14.53
N GLY A 172 -9.88 -13.99 -14.08
CA GLY A 172 -10.49 -13.53 -12.83
C GLY A 172 -12.01 -13.64 -12.72
N HIS A 173 -12.70 -13.95 -13.82
CA HIS A 173 -14.15 -14.15 -13.88
C HIS A 173 -14.56 -15.63 -13.75
N THR A 174 -13.61 -16.56 -13.72
CA THR A 174 -13.91 -17.99 -13.60
C THR A 174 -14.16 -18.39 -12.13
N ARG A 175 -15.03 -19.38 -11.91
CA ARG A 175 -15.24 -19.96 -10.57
C ARG A 175 -13.94 -20.56 -10.03
N ARG A 176 -13.12 -21.19 -10.89
CA ARG A 176 -11.83 -21.77 -10.51
C ARG A 176 -10.89 -20.72 -9.94
N ALA A 177 -10.77 -19.57 -10.58
CA ALA A 177 -9.93 -18.47 -10.13
C ALA A 177 -10.42 -17.89 -8.78
N GLN A 178 -11.72 -17.66 -8.64
CA GLN A 178 -12.30 -17.15 -7.39
C GLN A 178 -12.11 -18.14 -6.24
N THR A 179 -12.30 -19.43 -6.49
CA THR A 179 -12.04 -20.49 -5.49
C THR A 179 -10.55 -20.56 -5.13
N ALA A 180 -9.65 -20.51 -6.10
CA ALA A 180 -8.21 -20.56 -5.83
C ALA A 180 -7.75 -19.34 -4.99
N VAL A 181 -8.27 -18.14 -5.27
CA VAL A 181 -8.02 -16.96 -4.43
C VAL A 181 -8.58 -17.13 -3.03
N ALA A 182 -9.79 -17.69 -2.86
CA ALA A 182 -10.37 -17.94 -1.54
C ALA A 182 -9.55 -18.95 -0.76
N LEU A 183 -9.13 -20.06 -1.39
CA LEU A 183 -8.30 -21.09 -0.76
C LEU A 183 -6.92 -20.55 -0.33
N LEU A 184 -6.25 -19.80 -1.19
CA LEU A 184 -4.96 -19.19 -0.84
C LEU A 184 -5.13 -18.11 0.24
N CYS A 185 -6.23 -17.34 0.21
CA CYS A 185 -6.56 -16.38 1.27
C CYS A 185 -6.74 -17.10 2.62
N MET A 186 -7.50 -18.19 2.67
CA MET A 186 -7.68 -19.00 3.89
C MET A 186 -6.36 -19.63 4.35
N ALA A 187 -5.55 -20.17 3.45
CA ALA A 187 -4.22 -20.69 3.77
C ALA A 187 -3.31 -19.59 4.35
N SER A 188 -3.34 -18.39 3.78
CA SER A 188 -2.62 -17.25 4.34
C SER A 188 -3.07 -16.94 5.76
N LEU A 189 -4.38 -16.83 6.00
CA LEU A 189 -4.94 -16.49 7.32
C LEU A 189 -4.68 -17.57 8.38
N LEU A 190 -4.69 -18.85 8.00
CA LEU A 190 -4.55 -19.96 8.93
C LEU A 190 -3.09 -20.34 9.20
N VAL A 191 -2.25 -20.34 8.15
CA VAL A 191 -0.87 -20.89 8.22
C VAL A 191 0.16 -19.78 8.09
N PHE A 192 0.28 -19.18 6.91
CA PHE A 192 1.41 -18.29 6.59
C PHE A 192 1.46 -17.03 7.46
N ASN A 193 0.33 -16.39 7.70
CA ASN A 193 0.27 -15.15 8.50
C ASN A 193 0.49 -15.36 10.01
N ARG A 194 0.67 -16.63 10.46
CA ARG A 194 0.98 -16.97 11.86
C ARG A 194 2.45 -17.21 12.12
N GLN A 195 3.24 -17.39 11.08
CA GLN A 195 4.65 -17.77 11.15
C GLN A 195 5.50 -16.62 10.61
N ALA A 196 6.30 -16.01 11.47
CA ALA A 196 7.12 -14.83 11.14
C ALA A 196 8.12 -15.11 9.99
N GLU A 197 8.54 -16.37 9.81
CA GLU A 197 9.43 -16.78 8.72
C GLU A 197 8.87 -16.53 7.30
N PHE A 198 7.54 -16.35 7.18
CA PHE A 198 6.91 -16.00 5.91
C PHE A 198 6.67 -14.52 5.70
N ASP A 199 7.02 -13.64 6.64
CA ASP A 199 6.70 -12.20 6.55
C ASP A 199 7.40 -11.47 5.40
N SER A 200 8.49 -12.04 4.88
CA SER A 200 9.18 -11.58 3.67
C SER A 200 8.51 -12.01 2.36
N TRP A 201 7.47 -12.86 2.43
CA TRP A 201 6.84 -13.47 1.26
C TRP A 201 5.40 -12.97 1.05
N ALA A 202 5.00 -12.82 -0.22
CA ALA A 202 3.65 -12.40 -0.59
C ALA A 202 2.53 -13.27 0.02
N VAL A 203 2.77 -14.57 0.23
CA VAL A 203 1.78 -15.50 0.82
C VAL A 203 1.36 -15.11 2.24
N TYR A 204 2.25 -14.45 3.00
CA TYR A 204 1.95 -13.98 4.34
C TYR A 204 0.85 -12.90 4.36
N PHE A 205 0.89 -11.98 3.41
CA PHE A 205 -0.05 -10.87 3.30
C PHE A 205 -1.20 -11.16 2.33
N PHE A 206 -1.19 -12.31 1.65
CA PHE A 206 -2.21 -12.65 0.66
C PHE A 206 -3.62 -12.74 1.26
N GLY A 207 -3.74 -13.02 2.56
CA GLY A 207 -5.01 -12.98 3.30
C GLY A 207 -5.73 -11.64 3.14
N ALA A 208 -5.06 -10.53 3.38
CA ALA A 208 -5.62 -9.20 3.22
C ALA A 208 -5.87 -8.85 1.74
N TYR A 209 -4.91 -9.14 0.87
CA TYR A 209 -5.00 -8.85 -0.56
C TYR A 209 -6.10 -9.67 -1.23
N GLY A 210 -6.19 -10.96 -0.91
CA GLY A 210 -7.23 -11.87 -1.40
C GLY A 210 -8.63 -11.49 -0.94
N LEU A 211 -8.80 -11.06 0.33
CA LEU A 211 -10.07 -10.49 0.83
C LEU A 211 -10.53 -9.31 0.00
N GLY A 212 -9.61 -8.41 -0.38
CA GLY A 212 -9.91 -7.31 -1.28
C GLY A 212 -10.39 -7.76 -2.66
N ALA A 213 -9.73 -8.76 -3.26
CA ALA A 213 -10.14 -9.33 -4.54
C ALA A 213 -11.52 -10.00 -4.46
N LEU A 214 -11.78 -10.78 -3.41
CA LEU A 214 -13.07 -11.40 -3.16
C LEU A 214 -14.17 -10.37 -2.92
N ALA A 215 -13.88 -9.27 -2.20
CA ALA A 215 -14.81 -8.16 -2.00
C ALA A 215 -15.23 -7.51 -3.32
N TRP A 216 -14.30 -7.36 -4.29
CA TRP A 216 -14.63 -6.87 -5.62
C TRP A 216 -15.67 -7.75 -6.32
N TRP A 217 -15.50 -9.07 -6.30
CA TRP A 217 -16.43 -10.00 -6.96
C TRP A 217 -17.74 -10.19 -6.20
N ALA A 218 -17.74 -10.04 -4.86
CA ALA A 218 -18.92 -10.21 -4.02
C ALA A 218 -19.88 -9.01 -4.04
N ARG A 219 -19.39 -7.80 -4.39
CA ARG A 219 -20.23 -6.60 -4.43
C ARG A 219 -21.40 -6.73 -5.43
N LYS A 220 -22.51 -6.05 -5.19
CA LYS A 220 -23.59 -5.96 -6.17
C LYS A 220 -23.10 -5.16 -7.38
N THR A 221 -23.16 -5.77 -8.56
CA THR A 221 -22.96 -5.08 -9.84
C THR A 221 -24.23 -4.36 -10.25
N GLY A 222 -24.11 -3.13 -10.73
CA GLY A 222 -25.21 -2.43 -11.39
C GLY A 222 -25.64 -3.16 -12.68
N GLN A 223 -26.80 -2.82 -13.21
CA GLN A 223 -27.39 -3.48 -14.40
C GLN A 223 -26.54 -3.42 -15.68
N THR A 224 -25.52 -2.58 -15.71
CA THR A 224 -24.63 -2.37 -16.87
C THR A 224 -23.44 -3.34 -16.97
N GLU A 225 -23.08 -4.02 -15.90
CA GLU A 225 -22.00 -5.02 -15.90
C GLU A 225 -22.64 -6.42 -15.82
N ARG A 226 -22.62 -7.18 -16.90
CA ARG A 226 -23.08 -8.59 -16.88
C ARG A 226 -22.11 -9.40 -16.00
N PRO A 227 -22.55 -9.98 -14.88
CA PRO A 227 -21.71 -10.87 -14.09
C PRO A 227 -21.49 -12.16 -14.89
N ILE A 228 -20.25 -12.45 -15.24
CA ILE A 228 -19.87 -13.68 -15.96
C ILE A 228 -19.98 -14.88 -15.01
N THR A 229 -19.84 -14.66 -13.71
CA THR A 229 -20.10 -15.65 -12.66
C THR A 229 -21.37 -15.30 -11.90
N PRO A 230 -22.17 -16.28 -11.45
CA PRO A 230 -23.32 -15.99 -10.62
C PRO A 230 -22.90 -15.20 -9.38
N ALA A 231 -23.45 -14.01 -9.19
CA ALA A 231 -23.13 -13.12 -8.07
C ALA A 231 -23.30 -13.83 -6.70
N PHE A 232 -24.15 -14.84 -6.64
CA PHE A 232 -24.33 -15.70 -5.48
C PHE A 232 -23.05 -16.46 -5.13
N TYR A 233 -22.38 -17.07 -6.11
CA TYR A 233 -21.15 -17.84 -5.89
C TYR A 233 -20.01 -16.99 -5.31
N ALA A 234 -19.76 -15.84 -5.91
CA ALA A 234 -18.74 -14.91 -5.43
C ALA A 234 -19.02 -14.42 -3.99
N ARG A 235 -20.30 -14.16 -3.68
CA ARG A 235 -20.73 -13.77 -2.33
C ARG A 235 -20.57 -14.93 -1.33
N ALA A 236 -20.96 -16.13 -1.72
CA ALA A 236 -20.78 -17.30 -0.88
C ALA A 236 -19.31 -17.52 -0.53
N LEU A 237 -18.40 -17.47 -1.51
CA LEU A 237 -16.95 -17.55 -1.26
C LEU A 237 -16.45 -16.44 -0.34
N PHE A 238 -16.88 -15.20 -0.55
CA PHE A 238 -16.50 -14.09 0.33
C PHE A 238 -16.97 -14.32 1.76
N VAL A 239 -18.25 -14.68 1.95
CA VAL A 239 -18.83 -14.96 3.27
C VAL A 239 -18.10 -16.12 3.96
N TRP A 240 -17.84 -17.22 3.24
CA TRP A 240 -17.09 -18.35 3.78
C TRP A 240 -15.66 -17.98 4.17
N THR A 241 -14.97 -17.19 3.35
CA THR A 241 -13.61 -16.74 3.66
C THR A 241 -13.59 -15.80 4.87
N VAL A 242 -14.56 -14.90 4.99
CA VAL A 242 -14.72 -14.04 6.18
C VAL A 242 -15.05 -14.86 7.41
N ALA A 243 -16.02 -15.77 7.34
CA ALA A 243 -16.38 -16.66 8.45
C ALA A 243 -15.17 -17.47 8.93
N PHE A 244 -14.41 -18.04 7.99
CA PHE A 244 -13.16 -18.73 8.29
C PHE A 244 -12.13 -17.82 8.98
N GLY A 245 -11.96 -16.58 8.48
CA GLY A 245 -11.10 -15.59 9.11
C GLY A 245 -11.53 -15.25 10.54
N LEU A 246 -12.85 -15.11 10.78
CA LEU A 246 -13.38 -14.88 12.13
C LEU A 246 -13.13 -16.07 13.08
N VAL A 247 -13.23 -17.31 12.58
CA VAL A 247 -12.87 -18.50 13.36
C VAL A 247 -11.37 -18.49 13.70
N THR A 248 -10.50 -18.13 12.76
CA THR A 248 -9.06 -18.02 13.06
C THR A 248 -8.76 -16.92 14.09
N LEU A 249 -9.51 -15.82 14.10
CA LEU A 249 -9.40 -14.76 15.11
C LEU A 249 -9.92 -15.19 16.48
N ALA A 250 -10.92 -16.06 16.54
CA ALA A 250 -11.42 -16.60 17.80
C ALA A 250 -10.40 -17.56 18.47
N VAL A 251 -9.55 -18.21 17.67
CA VAL A 251 -8.48 -19.09 18.16
C VAL A 251 -7.21 -18.29 18.50
N ASP A 252 -6.88 -17.30 17.69
CA ASP A 252 -5.66 -16.51 17.80
C ASP A 252 -5.97 -15.09 17.29
N PHE A 253 -6.18 -14.15 18.22
CA PHE A 253 -6.56 -12.79 17.88
C PHE A 253 -5.38 -12.01 17.27
N ARG A 254 -5.57 -11.57 16.04
CA ARG A 254 -4.61 -10.74 15.30
C ARG A 254 -5.29 -9.51 14.74
N LEU A 255 -5.01 -8.35 15.34
CA LEU A 255 -5.64 -7.08 14.98
C LEU A 255 -5.50 -6.75 13.48
N ARG A 256 -4.35 -7.08 12.86
CA ARG A 256 -4.12 -6.94 11.41
C ARG A 256 -5.14 -7.71 10.56
N VAL A 257 -5.54 -8.91 10.97
CA VAL A 257 -6.53 -9.73 10.27
C VAL A 257 -7.93 -9.16 10.47
N ALA A 258 -8.26 -8.75 11.71
CA ALA A 258 -9.54 -8.12 12.01
C ALA A 258 -9.73 -6.82 11.19
N LEU A 259 -8.69 -6.00 11.08
CA LEU A 259 -8.71 -4.78 10.26
C LEU A 259 -8.92 -5.11 8.77
N ALA A 260 -8.21 -6.10 8.23
CA ALA A 260 -8.36 -6.52 6.83
C ALA A 260 -9.79 -7.00 6.53
N ILE A 261 -10.38 -7.81 7.41
CA ILE A 261 -11.78 -8.25 7.31
C ILE A 261 -12.73 -7.06 7.37
N GLY A 262 -12.56 -6.14 8.32
CA GLY A 262 -13.39 -4.95 8.48
C GLY A 262 -13.37 -4.07 7.23
N VAL A 263 -12.19 -3.82 6.65
CA VAL A 263 -12.05 -3.05 5.41
C VAL A 263 -12.71 -3.77 4.23
N ALA A 264 -12.52 -5.08 4.08
CA ALA A 264 -13.14 -5.85 3.01
C ALA A 264 -14.68 -5.84 3.10
N LEU A 265 -15.25 -6.02 4.29
CA LEU A 265 -16.69 -5.90 4.54
C LEU A 265 -17.21 -4.51 4.19
N THR A 266 -16.52 -3.46 4.61
CA THR A 266 -16.87 -2.07 4.31
C THR A 266 -16.92 -1.81 2.79
N LEU A 267 -15.96 -2.34 2.03
CA LEU A 267 -15.93 -2.22 0.57
C LEU A 267 -17.12 -2.94 -0.10
N VAL A 268 -17.54 -4.08 0.41
CA VAL A 268 -18.73 -4.81 -0.11
C VAL A 268 -20.01 -4.05 0.22
N VAL A 269 -20.20 -3.63 1.47
CA VAL A 269 -21.41 -2.92 1.93
C VAL A 269 -21.55 -1.59 1.18
N TRP A 270 -20.49 -0.80 1.08
CA TRP A 270 -20.51 0.47 0.36
C TRP A 270 -20.75 0.28 -1.13
N GLY A 271 -20.12 -0.73 -1.75
CA GLY A 271 -20.35 -1.06 -3.15
C GLY A 271 -21.78 -1.47 -3.44
N THR A 272 -22.49 -2.11 -2.50
CA THR A 272 -23.91 -2.45 -2.63
C THR A 272 -24.81 -1.23 -2.46
N ALA A 273 -24.47 -0.30 -1.56
CA ALA A 273 -25.26 0.90 -1.30
C ALA A 273 -25.19 1.91 -2.44
N SER A 274 -24.01 2.06 -3.06
CA SER A 274 -23.82 3.00 -4.18
C SER A 274 -24.50 2.55 -5.48
N SER A 275 -24.74 1.25 -5.65
CA SER A 275 -25.49 0.72 -6.81
C SER A 275 -26.99 1.08 -6.80
N GLN A 276 -27.55 1.41 -5.63
CA GLN A 276 -28.97 1.81 -5.51
C GLN A 276 -29.20 3.32 -5.64
N ARG A 277 -28.16 4.11 -5.43
CA ARG A 277 -28.23 5.57 -5.65
C ARG A 277 -27.73 5.84 -7.06
N THR A 278 -28.65 6.27 -7.95
CA THR A 278 -28.32 6.94 -9.21
C THR A 278 -27.05 7.76 -9.00
N VAL A 279 -26.05 7.62 -9.90
CA VAL A 279 -24.75 8.28 -9.86
C VAL A 279 -24.90 9.78 -9.55
N SER A 280 -25.30 10.11 -8.34
CA SER A 280 -25.14 11.43 -7.76
C SER A 280 -23.63 11.56 -7.59
N ARG A 281 -23.05 12.53 -8.30
CA ARG A 281 -21.67 12.97 -8.20
C ARG A 281 -21.34 13.28 -6.73
N SER A 282 -21.13 12.26 -5.90
CA SER A 282 -20.52 12.45 -4.59
C SER A 282 -19.11 12.90 -4.85
N LYS A 283 -18.90 14.21 -4.80
CA LYS A 283 -17.58 14.82 -4.97
C LYS A 283 -16.79 14.49 -3.73
N THR A 284 -15.81 13.61 -3.84
CA THR A 284 -14.79 13.46 -2.79
C THR A 284 -14.21 14.86 -2.49
N PRO A 285 -14.15 15.31 -1.23
CA PRO A 285 -13.55 16.58 -0.88
C PRO A 285 -12.16 16.71 -1.49
N PHE A 286 -11.81 17.91 -1.96
CA PHE A 286 -10.55 18.15 -2.67
C PHE A 286 -9.32 17.66 -1.87
N ILE A 287 -9.29 17.91 -0.57
CA ILE A 287 -8.20 17.49 0.33
C ILE A 287 -8.05 15.97 0.32
N ILE A 288 -9.14 15.21 0.54
CA ILE A 288 -9.12 13.75 0.58
C ILE A 288 -8.66 13.18 -0.77
N LYS A 289 -9.17 13.76 -1.87
CA LYS A 289 -8.74 13.40 -3.22
C LYS A 289 -7.24 13.59 -3.40
N THR A 290 -6.71 14.75 -3.02
CA THR A 290 -5.30 15.09 -3.15
C THR A 290 -4.43 14.13 -2.33
N LEU A 291 -4.76 13.92 -1.05
CA LEU A 291 -4.04 12.99 -0.17
C LEU A 291 -4.06 11.55 -0.69
N SER A 292 -5.21 11.10 -1.21
CA SER A 292 -5.32 9.76 -1.82
C SER A 292 -4.47 9.63 -3.09
N GLU A 293 -4.44 10.63 -3.96
CA GLU A 293 -3.63 10.63 -5.18
C GLU A 293 -2.14 10.62 -4.88
N GLN A 294 -1.72 11.33 -3.84
CA GLN A 294 -0.32 11.48 -3.42
C GLN A 294 0.14 10.39 -2.44
N SER A 295 -0.72 9.44 -2.07
CA SER A 295 -0.39 8.43 -1.06
C SER A 295 0.86 7.63 -1.39
N TYR A 296 1.12 7.32 -2.67
CA TYR A 296 2.32 6.61 -3.10
C TYR A 296 3.58 7.49 -2.99
N ALA A 297 3.54 8.73 -3.46
CA ALA A 297 4.63 9.70 -3.28
C ALA A 297 4.94 9.92 -1.79
N LEU A 298 3.91 10.03 -0.94
CA LEU A 298 4.07 10.17 0.50
C LEU A 298 4.75 8.94 1.12
N PHE A 299 4.36 7.74 0.70
CA PHE A 299 5.02 6.49 1.11
C PHE A 299 6.50 6.45 0.78
N LEU A 300 6.90 7.00 -0.36
CA LEU A 300 8.28 7.01 -0.82
C LEU A 300 9.12 8.09 -0.12
N LEU A 301 8.52 9.26 0.18
CA LEU A 301 9.28 10.46 0.57
C LEU A 301 9.26 10.80 2.06
N HIS A 302 8.34 10.24 2.85
CA HIS A 302 8.26 10.58 4.29
C HIS A 302 9.55 10.20 5.05
N PHE A 303 10.21 9.10 4.70
CA PHE A 303 11.42 8.65 5.39
C PHE A 303 12.62 9.58 5.14
N PRO A 304 13.01 9.93 3.89
CA PRO A 304 14.07 10.92 3.69
C PRO A 304 13.75 12.28 4.34
N VAL A 305 12.49 12.71 4.36
CA VAL A 305 12.09 13.93 5.08
C VAL A 305 12.30 13.76 6.59
N LEU A 306 11.93 12.62 7.15
CA LEU A 306 12.13 12.29 8.55
C LEU A 306 13.63 12.34 8.92
N LEU A 307 14.51 11.80 8.07
CA LEU A 307 15.96 11.90 8.27
C LEU A 307 16.44 13.35 8.32
N LEU A 308 15.98 14.20 7.38
CA LEU A 308 16.33 15.61 7.33
C LEU A 308 15.83 16.38 8.55
N VAL A 309 14.62 16.09 9.01
CA VAL A 309 14.00 16.72 10.19
C VAL A 309 14.77 16.33 11.46
N ASN A 310 15.12 15.06 11.64
CA ASN A 310 15.92 14.58 12.77
C ASN A 310 17.33 15.19 12.75
N ALA A 311 17.98 15.26 11.60
CA ALA A 311 19.29 15.90 11.46
C ALA A 311 19.25 17.40 11.78
N ALA A 312 18.20 18.10 11.34
CA ALA A 312 17.99 19.51 11.68
C ALA A 312 17.77 19.67 13.20
N PHE A 313 16.91 18.86 13.80
CA PHE A 313 16.66 18.84 15.24
C PHE A 313 17.98 18.74 16.03
N THR A 314 18.80 17.75 15.75
CA THR A 314 20.10 17.56 16.38
C THR A 314 21.08 18.70 16.07
N ARG A 315 21.11 19.17 14.81
CA ARG A 315 21.99 20.28 14.37
C ARG A 315 21.69 21.60 15.07
N PHE A 316 20.41 21.85 15.43
CA PHE A 316 20.01 23.03 16.20
C PHE A 316 20.20 22.86 17.72
N GLY A 317 20.82 21.77 18.16
CA GLY A 317 21.18 21.53 19.55
C GLY A 317 20.05 20.95 20.39
N PHE A 318 18.97 20.45 19.78
CA PHE A 318 17.93 19.73 20.49
C PHE A 318 18.30 18.26 20.70
N THR A 319 17.96 17.75 21.86
CA THR A 319 17.95 16.31 22.19
C THR A 319 16.58 15.96 22.80
N ALA A 320 16.30 14.68 23.02
CA ALA A 320 15.08 14.28 23.72
C ALA A 320 15.00 14.95 25.11
N GLU A 321 16.12 14.95 25.85
CA GLU A 321 16.20 15.52 27.21
C GLU A 321 16.04 17.05 27.27
N THR A 322 16.50 17.77 26.23
CA THR A 322 16.45 19.25 26.21
C THR A 322 15.22 19.80 25.51
N ALA A 323 14.49 18.96 24.78
CA ALA A 323 13.29 19.38 24.07
C ALA A 323 12.12 19.61 25.05
N THR A 324 11.50 20.76 24.97
CA THR A 324 10.21 21.01 25.64
C THR A 324 9.08 20.36 24.83
N THR A 325 7.94 20.09 25.47
CA THR A 325 6.73 19.59 24.80
C THR A 325 6.37 20.44 23.56
N THR A 326 6.47 21.78 23.69
CA THR A 326 6.17 22.68 22.56
C THR A 326 7.17 22.51 21.41
N SER A 327 8.47 22.38 21.70
CA SER A 327 9.47 22.16 20.66
C SER A 327 9.33 20.80 19.98
N ALA A 328 9.10 19.72 20.75
CA ALA A 328 8.86 18.39 20.22
C ALA A 328 7.66 18.36 19.26
N LEU A 329 6.52 18.93 19.69
CA LEU A 329 5.32 19.04 18.84
C LEU A 329 5.56 19.90 17.61
N SER A 330 6.28 21.02 17.73
CA SER A 330 6.59 21.89 16.59
C SER A 330 7.42 21.16 15.54
N TRP A 331 8.45 20.41 15.93
CA TRP A 331 9.29 19.62 15.04
C TRP A 331 8.51 18.45 14.41
N GLY A 332 7.67 17.76 15.18
CA GLY A 332 6.80 16.69 14.68
C GLY A 332 5.81 17.19 13.62
N ILE A 333 5.10 18.30 13.90
CA ILE A 333 4.14 18.91 12.97
C ILE A 333 4.87 19.44 11.73
N ALA A 334 6.02 20.11 11.90
CA ALA A 334 6.82 20.60 10.78
C ALA A 334 7.30 19.44 9.88
N GLY A 335 7.75 18.35 10.47
CA GLY A 335 8.16 17.15 9.74
C GLY A 335 7.02 16.48 8.98
N TRP A 336 5.86 16.34 9.61
CA TRP A 336 4.66 15.84 8.95
C TRP A 336 4.24 16.75 7.78
N ALA A 337 4.17 18.06 7.99
CA ALA A 337 3.83 19.02 6.94
C ALA A 337 4.85 19.02 5.79
N ALA A 338 6.16 18.93 6.12
CA ALA A 338 7.23 18.81 5.14
C ALA A 338 7.11 17.51 4.32
N SER A 339 6.69 16.39 4.94
CA SER A 339 6.43 15.13 4.25
C SER A 339 5.29 15.26 3.24
N LEU A 340 4.20 15.94 3.59
CA LEU A 340 3.08 16.23 2.68
C LEU A 340 3.51 17.14 1.53
N TRP A 341 4.29 18.16 1.81
CA TRP A 341 4.81 19.08 0.81
C TRP A 341 5.76 18.37 -0.17
N ALA A 342 6.72 17.61 0.34
CA ALA A 342 7.64 16.81 -0.48
C ALA A 342 6.90 15.81 -1.36
N ALA A 343 5.89 15.12 -0.80
CA ALA A 343 5.04 14.19 -1.54
C ALA A 343 4.27 14.90 -2.67
N ASN A 344 3.76 16.10 -2.44
CA ASN A 344 3.06 16.90 -3.46
C ASN A 344 3.99 17.30 -4.61
N LEU A 345 5.22 17.72 -4.31
CA LEU A 345 6.22 18.04 -5.33
C LEU A 345 6.58 16.80 -6.13
N PHE A 346 6.91 15.71 -5.45
CA PHE A 346 7.28 14.44 -6.08
C PHE A 346 6.16 13.87 -6.96
N TYR A 347 4.92 13.92 -6.48
CA TYR A 347 3.74 13.54 -7.25
C TYR A 347 3.62 14.33 -8.55
N ARG A 348 3.75 15.66 -8.46
CA ARG A 348 3.59 16.55 -9.63
C ARG A 348 4.71 16.38 -10.66
N TRP A 349 5.96 16.22 -10.21
CA TRP A 349 7.13 16.28 -11.08
C TRP A 349 7.63 14.91 -11.54
N ILE A 350 7.37 13.85 -10.76
CA ILE A 350 7.90 12.51 -11.03
C ILE A 350 6.77 11.50 -11.26
N GLU A 351 5.84 11.35 -10.30
CA GLU A 351 4.83 10.30 -10.38
C GLU A 351 3.76 10.59 -11.44
N SER A 352 3.20 11.80 -11.48
CA SER A 352 2.13 12.18 -12.40
C SER A 352 2.58 12.22 -13.88
N PRO A 353 3.77 12.75 -14.24
CA PRO A 353 4.26 12.74 -15.62
C PRO A 353 4.56 11.35 -16.18
N VAL A 354 4.89 10.37 -15.34
CA VAL A 354 5.09 8.96 -15.77
C VAL A 354 3.79 8.30 -16.23
N ALA A 355 2.63 8.84 -15.85
CA ALA A 355 1.34 8.33 -16.28
C ALA A 355 1.10 8.35 -17.82
N PRO A 356 1.56 9.35 -18.62
CA PRO A 356 1.41 9.39 -20.09
C PRO A 356 2.26 8.38 -20.86
N TRP A 357 3.37 7.86 -20.30
CA TRP A 357 4.16 6.79 -20.91
C TRP A 357 3.34 5.53 -21.17
N ARG A 358 2.10 5.47 -20.64
CA ARG A 358 1.08 4.49 -21.01
C ARG A 358 0.77 4.47 -22.52
N GLY A 359 0.92 5.59 -23.23
CA GLY A 359 0.76 5.68 -24.69
C GLY A 359 1.90 5.02 -25.44
N VAL A 360 3.12 5.26 -25.03
CA VAL A 360 4.34 4.70 -25.67
C VAL A 360 4.40 3.18 -25.45
N LEU A 361 4.12 2.71 -24.23
CA LEU A 361 4.07 1.28 -23.92
C LEU A 361 2.91 0.56 -24.65
N ARG A 362 1.79 1.25 -24.96
CA ARG A 362 0.74 0.70 -25.82
C ARG A 362 1.19 0.55 -27.27
N GLY A 363 2.00 1.48 -27.79
CA GLY A 363 2.55 1.41 -29.15
C GLY A 363 3.56 0.28 -29.33
N VAL A 364 4.41 0.05 -28.33
CA VAL A 364 5.47 -0.98 -28.38
C VAL A 364 4.93 -2.39 -28.11
N LEU A 365 3.90 -2.55 -27.29
CA LEU A 365 3.32 -3.85 -26.89
C LEU A 365 1.99 -4.18 -27.61
N GLY A 366 1.45 -3.27 -28.40
CA GLY A 366 0.16 -3.43 -29.10
C GLY A 366 0.26 -3.74 -30.61
N SER A 367 1.47 -3.92 -31.15
CA SER A 367 1.70 -4.23 -32.55
C SER A 367 2.00 -5.73 -32.81
N ARG A 368 1.49 -6.62 -31.95
CA ARG A 368 1.50 -8.07 -32.25
C ARG A 368 0.17 -8.71 -31.91
#